data_8595f3d8cf2f38bc3ecfb4907ebf6993
#
_entry.id   8595f3d8cf2f38bc3ecfb4907ebf6993
#
_cell.length_a   1.000
_cell.length_b   1.000
_cell.length_c   1.000
_cell.angle_alpha   90.00
_cell.angle_beta   90.00
_cell.angle_gamma   90.00
#
_symmetry.space_group_name_H-M   'P 1'
#
loop_
_entity.id
_entity.type
_entity.pdbx_description
1 polymer ?
#
loop_
_entity_poly.entity_id
_entity_poly.type
_entity_poly.pdbx_seq_one_letter_code
_entity_poly.pdbx_strand_id
1 'polypeptide(L)'
;MITNHHCNRLLLNLSLGMAVAAAGCSTGSRGGSEADSSPLAVWDTIEVASSQEWFSLPSYMTSQQIVNSEGDTTVLALNYRTNSFDRINLTHNRFAAPIVLNREGPDGITGEIIWFDAFAPDSIVAYDEVKVYLLDTVGRVIDSWQLPGEPIPFVTRNAQLHTAEMHFIPSERSILYPARKEEQMVIERLDLSTGETDEYMMVPGWTGERRGFMVYPNLTFAETDVITAFPYQAAVSRISAGGDVTSQTAPMKLMMAECGECAPDPNELMWHSLENPHFGEVVWLPEAGLYAQIVLGPTNLEGREDPQKASFDRNFYLRVFDRNLNTVMETDLGAGRFSPYGGWFFTPDGICFYGDNPLTDTSTDENAPTIIYRLTLQSAD
;
A
#
# COMPACT_ATOMS: atom_id res chain seq x y z
N MET A 1 -43.50 43.63 -2.53
CA MET A 1 -42.97 44.19 -3.78
C MET A 1 -41.45 44.17 -3.69
N ILE A 2 -40.81 43.14 -4.14
CA ILE A 2 -39.39 43.16 -4.56
C ILE A 2 -39.22 41.92 -5.44
N THR A 3 -38.71 42.11 -6.60
CA THR A 3 -38.71 41.28 -7.78
C THR A 3 -37.56 40.24 -7.73
N ASN A 4 -37.92 39.01 -8.10
CA ASN A 4 -36.97 37.89 -8.44
C ASN A 4 -36.18 38.20 -9.69
N HIS A 5 -34.85 38.02 -9.62
CA HIS A 5 -34.02 37.82 -10.81
C HIS A 5 -33.45 36.41 -10.77
N HIS A 6 -33.99 35.52 -11.60
CA HIS A 6 -33.38 34.27 -12.00
C HIS A 6 -32.17 34.55 -12.88
N CYS A 7 -31.02 34.05 -12.50
CA CYS A 7 -29.85 33.97 -13.38
C CYS A 7 -29.55 32.47 -13.64
N ASN A 8 -29.99 32.01 -14.83
CA ASN A 8 -29.62 30.73 -15.39
C ASN A 8 -28.14 30.72 -15.71
N ARG A 9 -27.35 29.90 -15.03
CA ARG A 9 -26.02 29.55 -15.50
C ARG A 9 -26.04 28.14 -16.09
N LEU A 10 -25.94 28.08 -17.41
CA LEU A 10 -25.55 26.91 -18.18
C LEU A 10 -24.11 26.54 -17.77
N LEU A 11 -23.94 25.40 -17.12
CA LEU A 11 -22.62 24.80 -16.94
C LEU A 11 -22.32 23.92 -18.15
N LEU A 12 -21.44 24.39 -18.99
CA LEU A 12 -20.78 23.61 -20.04
C LEU A 12 -19.69 22.76 -19.35
N ASN A 13 -19.90 21.47 -19.25
CA ASN A 13 -18.84 20.53 -18.86
C ASN A 13 -17.88 20.34 -20.03
N LEU A 14 -16.75 21.02 -20.01
CA LEU A 14 -15.58 20.69 -20.84
C LEU A 14 -14.66 19.76 -20.02
N SER A 15 -14.71 18.49 -20.30
CA SER A 15 -13.69 17.54 -19.88
C SER A 15 -12.41 17.79 -20.70
N LEU A 16 -11.45 18.48 -20.07
CA LEU A 16 -10.14 18.72 -20.68
C LEU A 16 -9.18 17.63 -20.15
N GLY A 17 -8.99 16.58 -20.93
CA GLY A 17 -7.93 15.61 -20.72
C GLY A 17 -6.56 16.28 -20.91
N MET A 18 -5.81 16.53 -19.84
CA MET A 18 -4.42 16.98 -19.90
C MET A 18 -3.50 15.77 -20.06
N ALA A 19 -3.09 15.49 -21.30
CA ALA A 19 -1.92 14.68 -21.57
C ALA A 19 -0.67 15.56 -21.34
N VAL A 20 0.03 15.36 -20.23
CA VAL A 20 1.31 16.03 -20.01
C VAL A 20 2.40 15.19 -20.67
N ALA A 21 2.74 15.55 -21.92
CA ALA A 21 3.95 15.04 -22.55
C ALA A 21 5.15 15.83 -22.02
N ALA A 22 5.99 15.22 -21.21
CA ALA A 22 7.27 15.78 -20.80
C ALA A 22 8.24 15.70 -21.99
N ALA A 23 8.32 16.77 -22.79
CA ALA A 23 9.34 16.92 -23.82
C ALA A 23 10.63 17.45 -23.18
N GLY A 24 11.57 16.56 -22.88
CA GLY A 24 12.95 16.91 -22.55
C GLY A 24 13.72 17.25 -23.81
N CYS A 25 14.09 18.51 -24.02
CA CYS A 25 15.04 18.93 -25.04
C CYS A 25 16.47 18.56 -24.61
N SER A 26 17.08 17.54 -25.23
CA SER A 26 18.53 17.35 -25.24
C SER A 26 19.06 17.50 -26.66
N THR A 27 19.92 18.50 -26.84
CA THR A 27 20.67 18.72 -28.09
C THR A 27 21.91 17.83 -28.11
N GLY A 28 21.96 16.92 -29.08
CA GLY A 28 23.18 16.56 -29.80
C GLY A 28 24.11 15.50 -29.26
N SER A 29 23.97 14.25 -29.74
CA SER A 29 25.04 13.60 -30.52
C SER A 29 24.49 12.29 -31.12
N ARG A 30 24.76 12.06 -32.41
CA ARG A 30 24.41 10.82 -33.14
C ARG A 30 25.27 9.65 -32.64
N GLY A 31 24.68 8.79 -31.84
CA GLY A 31 25.11 7.44 -31.55
C GLY A 31 23.81 6.64 -31.37
N GLY A 32 23.73 5.44 -31.95
CA GLY A 32 22.53 4.64 -32.19
C GLY A 32 21.49 4.74 -31.05
N SER A 33 20.27 5.08 -31.38
CA SER A 33 19.17 5.13 -30.41
C SER A 33 18.79 3.71 -30.03
N GLU A 34 19.26 3.25 -28.87
CA GLU A 34 18.45 2.35 -28.10
C GLU A 34 17.17 3.13 -27.79
N ALA A 35 16.02 2.63 -28.25
CA ALA A 35 14.74 3.21 -27.91
C ALA A 35 14.67 3.28 -26.39
N ASP A 36 14.38 4.46 -25.86
CA ASP A 36 14.19 4.70 -24.42
C ASP A 36 12.95 3.91 -24.02
N SER A 37 13.16 2.69 -23.50
CA SER A 37 12.13 1.73 -23.15
C SER A 37 11.58 1.98 -21.74
N SER A 38 11.50 3.23 -21.33
CA SER A 38 10.91 3.57 -20.04
C SER A 38 9.42 3.26 -20.01
N PRO A 39 8.90 2.64 -18.95
CA PRO A 39 7.48 2.38 -18.80
C PRO A 39 6.65 3.66 -18.93
N LEU A 40 5.48 3.56 -19.58
CA LEU A 40 4.53 4.66 -19.63
C LEU A 40 3.67 4.66 -18.37
N ALA A 41 3.59 5.79 -17.71
CA ALA A 41 2.73 6.02 -16.54
C ALA A 41 1.52 6.88 -16.93
N VAL A 42 0.31 6.37 -16.73
CA VAL A 42 -0.94 7.05 -17.10
C VAL A 42 -1.79 7.28 -15.84
N TRP A 43 -2.20 8.52 -15.64
CA TRP A 43 -3.07 8.91 -14.53
C TRP A 43 -4.55 8.90 -14.93
N ASP A 44 -5.38 8.40 -14.03
CA ASP A 44 -6.84 8.49 -14.06
C ASP A 44 -7.38 8.90 -12.68
N THR A 45 -8.62 9.39 -12.65
CA THR A 45 -9.31 9.76 -11.41
C THR A 45 -10.67 9.07 -11.37
N ILE A 46 -10.90 8.33 -10.30
CA ILE A 46 -12.14 7.60 -10.06
C ILE A 46 -12.87 8.32 -8.92
N GLU A 47 -14.08 8.78 -9.19
CA GLU A 47 -14.97 9.37 -8.19
C GLU A 47 -15.99 8.32 -7.77
N VAL A 48 -15.90 7.88 -6.52
CA VAL A 48 -16.81 6.89 -5.94
C VAL A 48 -17.88 7.62 -5.14
N ALA A 49 -19.12 7.50 -5.56
CA ALA A 49 -20.24 8.12 -4.84
C ALA A 49 -20.35 7.57 -3.41
N SER A 50 -20.45 8.47 -2.43
CA SER A 50 -20.64 8.10 -1.02
C SER A 50 -21.95 7.31 -0.83
N SER A 51 -21.95 6.37 0.11
CA SER A 51 -23.16 5.67 0.49
C SER A 51 -23.98 6.51 1.47
N GLN A 52 -25.32 6.54 1.28
CA GLN A 52 -26.24 7.11 2.26
C GLN A 52 -26.80 6.05 3.24
N GLU A 53 -26.48 4.78 3.01
CA GLU A 53 -27.03 3.66 3.78
C GLU A 53 -26.09 3.19 4.90
N TRP A 54 -24.79 3.38 4.72
CA TRP A 54 -23.76 2.98 5.68
C TRP A 54 -22.60 3.97 5.71
N PHE A 55 -21.90 3.98 6.84
CA PHE A 55 -20.75 4.84 7.05
C PHE A 55 -19.53 4.29 6.29
N SER A 56 -18.96 5.08 5.40
CA SER A 56 -17.71 4.83 4.71
C SER A 56 -16.61 5.81 5.15
N LEU A 57 -15.36 5.43 5.02
CA LEU A 57 -14.24 6.33 5.26
C LEU A 57 -13.85 7.06 3.97
N PRO A 58 -13.30 8.28 4.06
CA PRO A 58 -12.76 8.99 2.88
C PRO A 58 -11.49 8.32 2.35
N SER A 59 -10.78 7.57 3.20
CA SER A 59 -9.57 6.84 2.86
C SER A 59 -9.38 5.63 3.78
N TYR A 60 -8.60 4.66 3.34
CA TYR A 60 -8.37 3.41 4.05
C TYR A 60 -6.89 3.07 4.09
N MET A 61 -6.38 2.70 5.28
CA MET A 61 -4.97 2.31 5.46
C MET A 61 -4.66 0.95 4.84
N THR A 62 -5.64 0.06 4.81
CA THR A 62 -5.47 -1.29 4.24
C THR A 62 -6.60 -1.56 3.26
N SER A 63 -6.21 -1.80 2.01
CA SER A 63 -7.12 -2.05 0.90
C SER A 63 -6.50 -3.04 -0.07
N GLN A 64 -7.35 -3.86 -0.69
CA GLN A 64 -6.93 -4.83 -1.70
C GLN A 64 -7.93 -4.89 -2.83
N GLN A 65 -7.43 -4.91 -4.06
CA GLN A 65 -8.26 -5.12 -5.23
C GLN A 65 -8.53 -6.61 -5.43
N ILE A 66 -9.78 -6.93 -5.69
CA ILE A 66 -10.22 -8.26 -6.13
C ILE A 66 -11.09 -8.13 -7.39
N VAL A 67 -11.13 -9.20 -8.18
CA VAL A 67 -12.06 -9.31 -9.31
C VAL A 67 -13.08 -10.39 -8.98
N ASN A 68 -14.37 -10.05 -9.02
CA ASN A 68 -15.43 -11.01 -8.75
C ASN A 68 -15.66 -11.95 -9.93
N SER A 69 -16.54 -12.95 -9.75
CA SER A 69 -16.88 -13.93 -10.79
C SER A 69 -17.59 -13.35 -12.02
N GLU A 70 -18.10 -12.12 -11.91
CA GLU A 70 -18.75 -11.39 -13.01
C GLU A 70 -17.77 -10.51 -13.79
N GLY A 71 -16.51 -10.44 -13.34
CA GLY A 71 -15.46 -9.61 -13.91
C GLY A 71 -15.44 -8.18 -13.38
N ASP A 72 -16.26 -7.84 -12.38
CA ASP A 72 -16.23 -6.53 -11.75
C ASP A 72 -15.01 -6.40 -10.83
N THR A 73 -14.35 -5.27 -10.96
CA THR A 73 -13.26 -4.87 -10.08
C THR A 73 -13.82 -4.26 -8.81
N THR A 74 -13.49 -4.86 -7.69
CA THR A 74 -13.91 -4.40 -6.35
C THR A 74 -12.68 -4.22 -5.48
N VAL A 75 -12.64 -3.14 -4.70
CA VAL A 75 -11.67 -2.96 -3.62
C VAL A 75 -12.34 -3.34 -2.31
N LEU A 76 -11.73 -4.25 -1.58
CA LEU A 76 -12.01 -4.48 -0.17
C LEU A 76 -11.13 -3.53 0.64
N ALA A 77 -11.75 -2.78 1.55
CA ALA A 77 -11.07 -1.77 2.33
C ALA A 77 -11.47 -1.91 3.81
N LEU A 78 -10.49 -2.05 4.69
CA LEU A 78 -10.75 -2.27 6.10
C LEU A 78 -11.26 -0.99 6.77
N ASN A 79 -12.50 -1.01 7.24
CA ASN A 79 -13.12 0.06 8.02
C ASN A 79 -13.03 -0.27 9.51
N TYR A 80 -11.97 0.23 10.16
CA TYR A 80 -11.73 -0.02 11.58
C TYR A 80 -12.80 0.59 12.51
N ARG A 81 -13.52 1.63 12.06
CA ARG A 81 -14.56 2.28 12.85
C ARG A 81 -15.82 1.43 12.99
N THR A 82 -16.18 0.73 11.91
CA THR A 82 -17.38 -0.11 11.86
C THR A 82 -17.06 -1.60 12.03
N ASN A 83 -15.78 -1.96 12.09
CA ASN A 83 -15.33 -3.36 12.10
C ASN A 83 -15.91 -4.13 10.90
N SER A 84 -15.64 -3.62 9.71
CA SER A 84 -16.17 -4.16 8.46
C SER A 84 -15.13 -4.06 7.35
N PHE A 85 -15.36 -4.81 6.29
CA PHE A 85 -14.71 -4.56 5.01
C PHE A 85 -15.70 -3.79 4.13
N ASP A 86 -15.40 -2.54 3.84
CA ASP A 86 -16.15 -1.77 2.86
C ASP A 86 -15.81 -2.29 1.47
N ARG A 87 -16.82 -2.33 0.60
CA ARG A 87 -16.67 -2.81 -0.77
C ARG A 87 -16.84 -1.64 -1.74
N ILE A 88 -15.78 -1.29 -2.45
CA ILE A 88 -15.76 -0.22 -3.42
C ILE A 88 -15.75 -0.86 -4.81
N ASN A 89 -16.87 -0.85 -5.53
CA ASN A 89 -16.95 -1.34 -6.89
C ASN A 89 -16.39 -0.28 -7.84
N LEU A 90 -15.19 -0.50 -8.38
CA LEU A 90 -14.52 0.42 -9.30
C LEU A 90 -15.11 0.37 -10.71
N THR A 91 -15.73 -0.74 -11.11
CA THR A 91 -16.42 -0.87 -12.40
C THR A 91 -17.62 0.07 -12.48
N HIS A 92 -18.31 0.25 -11.35
CA HIS A 92 -19.53 1.04 -11.28
C HIS A 92 -19.40 2.34 -10.45
N ASN A 93 -18.21 2.65 -9.95
CA ASN A 93 -17.88 3.83 -9.17
C ASN A 93 -18.83 4.05 -7.97
N ARG A 94 -19.10 3.01 -7.20
CA ARG A 94 -20.00 3.06 -6.06
C ARG A 94 -19.58 2.10 -4.95
N PHE A 95 -20.00 2.42 -3.74
CA PHE A 95 -19.95 1.47 -2.64
C PHE A 95 -21.01 0.37 -2.82
N ALA A 96 -20.66 -0.85 -2.42
CA ALA A 96 -21.60 -1.95 -2.22
C ALA A 96 -21.75 -2.21 -0.71
N ALA A 97 -22.76 -3.01 -0.31
CA ALA A 97 -22.97 -3.33 1.10
C ALA A 97 -21.70 -3.90 1.75
N PRO A 98 -21.28 -3.39 2.92
CA PRO A 98 -20.05 -3.83 3.58
C PRO A 98 -20.18 -5.27 4.10
N ILE A 99 -19.04 -5.92 4.30
CA ILE A 99 -18.95 -7.18 5.03
C ILE A 99 -18.74 -6.83 6.50
N VAL A 100 -19.78 -6.94 7.31
CA VAL A 100 -19.72 -6.58 8.73
C VAL A 100 -19.21 -7.76 9.55
N LEU A 101 -18.19 -7.53 10.37
CA LEU A 101 -17.61 -8.53 11.25
C LEU A 101 -18.31 -8.47 12.63
N ASN A 102 -18.81 -9.59 13.08
CA ASN A 102 -19.41 -9.68 14.41
C ASN A 102 -18.30 -9.59 15.48
N ARG A 103 -18.55 -8.81 16.54
CA ARG A 103 -17.65 -8.73 17.69
C ARG A 103 -18.02 -9.70 18.81
N GLU A 104 -19.22 -10.25 18.78
CA GLU A 104 -19.77 -11.11 19.82
C GLU A 104 -20.26 -12.44 19.25
N GLY A 105 -20.35 -13.45 20.10
CA GLY A 105 -20.81 -14.79 19.72
C GLY A 105 -19.68 -15.74 19.30
N PRO A 106 -20.03 -16.98 18.91
CA PRO A 106 -19.02 -17.99 18.55
C PRO A 106 -18.20 -17.62 17.31
N ASP A 107 -18.76 -16.80 16.42
CA ASP A 107 -18.12 -16.32 15.20
C ASP A 107 -17.60 -14.87 15.38
N GLY A 108 -17.49 -14.40 16.64
CA GLY A 108 -17.06 -13.05 16.96
C GLY A 108 -15.55 -12.87 16.88
N ILE A 109 -15.11 -11.80 16.21
CA ILE A 109 -13.73 -11.33 16.19
C ILE A 109 -13.64 -10.18 17.20
N THR A 110 -13.03 -10.44 18.35
CA THR A 110 -12.96 -9.47 19.45
C THR A 110 -11.81 -8.48 19.29
N GLY A 111 -10.75 -8.89 18.59
CA GLY A 111 -9.61 -8.04 18.26
C GLY A 111 -9.91 -7.06 17.11
N GLU A 112 -9.04 -6.10 16.94
CA GLU A 112 -9.05 -5.23 15.77
C GLU A 112 -8.30 -5.93 14.62
N ILE A 113 -8.94 -6.05 13.46
CA ILE A 113 -8.25 -6.58 12.29
C ILE A 113 -7.19 -5.57 11.86
N ILE A 114 -5.95 -6.05 11.76
CA ILE A 114 -4.80 -5.24 11.35
C ILE A 114 -4.28 -5.62 9.97
N TRP A 115 -4.59 -6.82 9.51
CA TRP A 115 -4.22 -7.31 8.19
C TRP A 115 -5.29 -8.22 7.62
N PHE A 116 -5.43 -8.22 6.30
CA PHE A 116 -6.24 -9.19 5.58
C PHE A 116 -5.70 -9.44 4.18
N ASP A 117 -6.04 -10.59 3.63
CA ASP A 117 -5.83 -10.98 2.24
C ASP A 117 -7.11 -11.65 1.71
N ALA A 118 -7.59 -11.17 0.56
CA ALA A 118 -8.76 -11.71 -0.12
C ALA A 118 -8.30 -12.45 -1.39
N PHE A 119 -8.17 -13.76 -1.30
CA PHE A 119 -7.63 -14.60 -2.37
C PHE A 119 -8.69 -15.15 -3.32
N ALA A 120 -9.96 -15.03 -2.95
CA ALA A 120 -11.12 -15.32 -3.78
C ALA A 120 -12.28 -14.39 -3.39
N PRO A 121 -13.26 -14.18 -4.28
CA PRO A 121 -14.42 -13.34 -3.95
C PRO A 121 -15.22 -13.80 -2.74
N ASP A 122 -15.05 -15.05 -2.32
CA ASP A 122 -15.78 -15.70 -1.23
C ASP A 122 -14.90 -16.13 -0.05
N SER A 123 -13.63 -15.71 -0.03
CA SER A 123 -12.70 -16.14 1.02
C SER A 123 -11.73 -15.04 1.38
N ILE A 124 -11.77 -14.62 2.64
CA ILE A 124 -10.92 -13.59 3.21
C ILE A 124 -10.15 -14.22 4.37
N VAL A 125 -8.84 -14.09 4.36
CA VAL A 125 -8.00 -14.35 5.54
C VAL A 125 -7.76 -13.04 6.25
N ALA A 126 -7.97 -13.00 7.56
CA ALA A 126 -7.79 -11.78 8.37
C ALA A 126 -7.01 -12.10 9.64
N TYR A 127 -6.31 -11.12 10.19
CA TYR A 127 -5.49 -11.26 11.40
C TYR A 127 -5.73 -10.10 12.38
N ASP A 128 -5.88 -10.44 13.68
CA ASP A 128 -6.21 -9.49 14.76
C ASP A 128 -5.10 -9.39 15.85
N GLU A 129 -3.84 -9.62 15.49
CA GLU A 129 -2.66 -9.73 16.39
C GLU A 129 -2.61 -11.01 17.24
N VAL A 130 -3.68 -11.76 17.33
CA VAL A 130 -3.76 -12.98 18.13
C VAL A 130 -4.04 -14.19 17.26
N LYS A 131 -5.01 -14.07 16.37
CA LYS A 131 -5.50 -15.15 15.54
C LYS A 131 -5.59 -14.76 14.08
N VAL A 132 -5.38 -15.76 13.25
CA VAL A 132 -5.77 -15.73 11.84
C VAL A 132 -7.15 -16.33 11.72
N TYR A 133 -8.00 -15.70 10.95
CA TYR A 133 -9.38 -16.11 10.66
C TYR A 133 -9.53 -16.36 9.16
N LEU A 134 -10.25 -17.42 8.82
CA LEU A 134 -10.81 -17.60 7.49
C LEU A 134 -12.29 -17.18 7.54
N LEU A 135 -12.67 -16.23 6.70
CA LEU A 135 -14.00 -15.62 6.68
C LEU A 135 -14.69 -15.91 5.35
N ASP A 136 -16.03 -16.04 5.39
CA ASP A 136 -16.86 -16.02 4.19
C ASP A 136 -17.22 -14.57 3.77
N THR A 137 -17.92 -14.44 2.63
CA THR A 137 -18.31 -13.14 2.06
C THR A 137 -19.34 -12.35 2.88
N VAL A 138 -19.90 -12.94 3.91
CA VAL A 138 -20.81 -12.26 4.84
C VAL A 138 -20.18 -12.00 6.19
N GLY A 139 -18.86 -12.26 6.31
CA GLY A 139 -18.06 -11.96 7.50
C GLY A 139 -18.16 -13.00 8.63
N ARG A 140 -18.68 -14.20 8.35
CA ARG A 140 -18.71 -15.29 9.33
C ARG A 140 -17.37 -16.00 9.37
N VAL A 141 -16.89 -16.31 10.57
CA VAL A 141 -15.69 -17.12 10.77
C VAL A 141 -15.97 -18.57 10.35
N ILE A 142 -15.26 -19.05 9.35
CA ILE A 142 -15.28 -20.44 8.89
C ILE A 142 -14.34 -21.27 9.76
N ASP A 143 -13.14 -20.71 10.03
CA ASP A 143 -12.11 -21.36 10.84
C ASP A 143 -11.17 -20.30 11.45
N SER A 144 -10.36 -20.70 12.46
CA SER A 144 -9.39 -19.79 13.07
C SER A 144 -8.20 -20.53 13.67
N TRP A 145 -7.02 -19.91 13.58
CA TRP A 145 -5.75 -20.44 14.09
C TRP A 145 -5.02 -19.38 14.90
N GLN A 146 -4.36 -19.81 15.95
CA GLN A 146 -3.44 -18.94 16.68
C GLN A 146 -2.05 -19.06 16.05
N LEU A 147 -1.41 -17.92 15.77
CA LEU A 147 -0.01 -17.94 15.33
C LEU A 147 0.87 -18.32 16.51
N PRO A 148 1.67 -19.39 16.40
CA PRO A 148 2.65 -19.74 17.41
C PRO A 148 3.88 -18.84 17.32
N GLY A 149 4.75 -18.93 18.33
CA GLY A 149 6.00 -18.19 18.38
C GLY A 149 5.85 -16.71 18.75
N GLU A 150 6.71 -15.89 18.23
CA GLU A 150 6.70 -14.42 18.38
C GLU A 150 6.50 -13.78 16.99
N PRO A 151 5.25 -13.70 16.48
CA PRO A 151 4.97 -13.01 15.23
C PRO A 151 5.44 -11.57 15.32
N ILE A 152 6.04 -11.09 14.24
CA ILE A 152 6.41 -9.67 14.17
C ILE A 152 5.14 -8.84 14.13
N PRO A 153 5.03 -7.78 14.93
CA PRO A 153 3.86 -6.93 14.91
C PRO A 153 3.61 -6.40 13.50
N PHE A 154 2.47 -6.76 12.93
CA PHE A 154 2.03 -6.17 11.67
C PHE A 154 1.61 -4.76 11.93
N VAL A 155 2.05 -3.88 11.09
CA VAL A 155 1.61 -2.51 11.14
C VAL A 155 0.89 -2.22 9.86
N THR A 156 -0.32 -1.73 9.98
CA THR A 156 -1.10 -1.27 8.85
C THR A 156 -0.27 -0.37 7.96
N ARG A 157 -0.49 -0.42 6.64
CA ARG A 157 0.10 0.47 5.65
C ARG A 157 -0.14 1.92 6.01
N ASN A 158 0.70 2.40 6.88
CA ASN A 158 0.72 3.80 7.13
C ASN A 158 2.14 4.26 6.80
N ALA A 159 2.24 5.42 6.23
CA ALA A 159 3.45 5.97 5.67
C ALA A 159 4.63 6.10 6.64
N GLN A 160 4.44 5.84 7.89
CA GLN A 160 5.46 5.94 8.92
C GLN A 160 5.92 4.59 9.42
N LEU A 161 5.25 3.54 9.00
CA LEU A 161 5.43 2.21 9.53
C LEU A 161 5.69 1.24 8.37
N HIS A 162 6.48 0.23 8.64
CA HIS A 162 6.75 -0.84 7.68
C HIS A 162 5.53 -1.75 7.54
N THR A 163 5.42 -2.40 6.41
CA THR A 163 4.47 -3.49 6.18
C THR A 163 5.23 -4.80 6.19
N ALA A 164 5.04 -5.59 7.23
CA ALA A 164 5.40 -7.00 7.19
C ALA A 164 4.12 -7.75 6.86
N GLU A 165 3.96 -8.17 5.63
CA GLU A 165 2.76 -8.87 5.19
C GLU A 165 2.81 -10.35 5.52
N MET A 166 1.63 -10.94 5.79
CA MET A 166 1.43 -12.37 5.68
C MET A 166 1.13 -12.71 4.22
N HIS A 167 1.28 -13.96 3.89
CA HIS A 167 0.87 -14.46 2.58
C HIS A 167 0.13 -15.78 2.72
N PHE A 168 -1.09 -15.81 2.21
CA PHE A 168 -1.84 -17.05 2.15
C PHE A 168 -1.55 -17.79 0.84
N ILE A 169 -1.22 -19.08 0.92
CA ILE A 169 -0.99 -19.96 -0.21
C ILE A 169 -2.20 -20.91 -0.32
N PRO A 170 -3.18 -20.61 -1.18
CA PRO A 170 -4.43 -21.39 -1.26
C PRO A 170 -4.19 -22.87 -1.61
N SER A 171 -3.27 -23.14 -2.54
CA SER A 171 -2.96 -24.50 -3.01
C SER A 171 -2.39 -25.41 -1.93
N GLU A 172 -1.68 -24.83 -0.95
CA GLU A 172 -1.06 -25.53 0.17
C GLU A 172 -1.89 -25.43 1.45
N ARG A 173 -2.92 -24.58 1.47
CA ARG A 173 -3.64 -24.22 2.69
C ARG A 173 -2.70 -23.80 3.80
N SER A 174 -1.74 -22.97 3.48
CA SER A 174 -0.72 -22.50 4.43
C SER A 174 -0.63 -20.98 4.45
N ILE A 175 -0.12 -20.45 5.55
CA ILE A 175 0.15 -19.02 5.71
C ILE A 175 1.64 -18.86 6.01
N LEU A 176 2.28 -17.99 5.21
CA LEU A 176 3.62 -17.50 5.50
C LEU A 176 3.51 -16.23 6.32
N TYR A 177 4.28 -16.11 7.38
CA TYR A 177 4.29 -14.93 8.22
C TYR A 177 5.68 -14.67 8.81
N PRO A 178 6.07 -13.39 8.98
CA PRO A 178 7.32 -13.05 9.61
C PRO A 178 7.25 -13.26 11.13
N ALA A 179 8.30 -13.86 11.69
CA ALA A 179 8.45 -14.11 13.10
C ALA A 179 9.86 -13.79 13.58
N ARG A 180 9.98 -13.50 14.86
CA ARG A 180 11.27 -13.38 15.52
C ARG A 180 11.67 -14.71 16.12
N LYS A 181 12.90 -15.14 15.85
CA LYS A 181 13.50 -16.33 16.43
C LYS A 181 14.88 -15.97 16.95
N GLU A 182 15.01 -15.87 18.26
CA GLU A 182 16.22 -15.34 18.91
C GLU A 182 16.54 -13.91 18.40
N GLU A 183 17.73 -13.71 17.81
CA GLU A 183 18.19 -12.45 17.25
C GLU A 183 18.01 -12.38 15.71
N GLN A 184 17.19 -13.28 15.14
CA GLN A 184 16.96 -13.39 13.71
C GLN A 184 15.50 -13.14 13.36
N MET A 185 15.29 -12.67 12.15
CA MET A 185 13.98 -12.64 11.53
C MET A 185 13.85 -13.81 10.56
N VAL A 186 12.79 -14.57 10.74
CA VAL A 186 12.46 -15.73 9.89
C VAL A 186 11.07 -15.54 9.29
N ILE A 187 10.80 -16.22 8.19
CA ILE A 187 9.45 -16.46 7.71
C ILE A 187 9.08 -17.86 8.16
N GLU A 188 8.01 -17.96 8.91
CA GLU A 188 7.41 -19.23 9.31
C GLU A 188 6.22 -19.56 8.42
N ARG A 189 5.97 -20.86 8.24
CA ARG A 189 4.81 -21.38 7.54
C ARG A 189 3.92 -22.11 8.51
N LEU A 190 2.65 -21.68 8.60
CA LEU A 190 1.59 -22.36 9.33
C LEU A 190 0.77 -23.20 8.34
N ASP A 191 0.74 -24.51 8.52
CA ASP A 191 -0.19 -25.43 7.84
C ASP A 191 -1.57 -25.34 8.50
N LEU A 192 -2.56 -24.83 7.77
CA LEU A 192 -3.92 -24.65 8.29
C LEU A 192 -4.69 -25.98 8.44
N SER A 193 -4.19 -27.07 7.89
CA SER A 193 -4.83 -28.39 8.01
C SER A 193 -4.41 -29.11 9.28
N THR A 194 -3.16 -28.92 9.71
CA THR A 194 -2.58 -29.59 10.88
C THR A 194 -2.42 -28.65 12.06
N GLY A 195 -2.32 -27.35 11.84
CA GLY A 195 -1.95 -26.34 12.83
C GLY A 195 -0.45 -26.37 13.19
N GLU A 196 0.36 -27.11 12.46
CA GLU A 196 1.81 -27.19 12.68
C GLU A 196 2.53 -26.04 11.97
N THR A 197 3.68 -25.63 12.52
CA THR A 197 4.54 -24.62 11.92
C THR A 197 5.92 -25.16 11.63
N ASP A 198 6.50 -24.66 10.55
CA ASP A 198 7.90 -24.88 10.20
C ASP A 198 8.56 -23.60 9.73
N GLU A 199 9.88 -23.50 9.85
CA GLU A 199 10.65 -22.39 9.33
C GLU A 199 10.75 -22.52 7.80
N TYR A 200 10.21 -21.54 7.11
CA TYR A 200 10.21 -21.50 5.65
C TYR A 200 11.52 -20.93 5.12
N MET A 201 11.96 -19.77 5.63
CA MET A 201 13.26 -19.18 5.29
C MET A 201 13.70 -18.14 6.32
N MET A 202 15.00 -17.84 6.33
CA MET A 202 15.57 -16.74 7.10
C MET A 202 15.57 -15.46 6.26
N VAL A 203 15.27 -14.31 6.88
CA VAL A 203 15.35 -12.99 6.28
C VAL A 203 16.74 -12.40 6.54
N PRO A 204 17.62 -12.33 5.54
CA PRO A 204 18.97 -11.83 5.74
C PRO A 204 19.00 -10.31 5.91
N GLY A 205 20.05 -9.83 6.60
CA GLY A 205 20.33 -8.41 6.75
C GLY A 205 19.52 -7.68 7.82
N TRP A 206 18.58 -8.35 8.49
CA TRP A 206 17.93 -7.75 9.65
C TRP A 206 18.86 -7.81 10.87
N THR A 207 19.11 -6.65 11.47
CA THR A 207 20.01 -6.50 12.62
C THR A 207 19.27 -6.12 13.91
N GLY A 208 17.95 -5.89 13.81
CA GLY A 208 17.17 -5.33 14.91
C GLY A 208 17.45 -3.84 15.16
N GLU A 209 18.26 -3.20 14.31
CA GLU A 209 18.57 -1.79 14.42
C GLU A 209 17.33 -0.92 14.16
N ARG A 210 17.12 0.06 15.03
CA ARG A 210 15.99 0.97 14.94
C ARG A 210 16.40 2.28 14.26
N ARG A 211 15.62 2.69 13.26
CA ARG A 211 15.75 4.01 12.64
C ARG A 211 14.37 4.70 12.66
N GLY A 212 14.20 5.60 13.61
CA GLY A 212 12.89 6.17 13.87
C GLY A 212 11.89 5.09 14.35
N PHE A 213 10.75 5.00 13.69
CA PHE A 213 9.77 3.92 13.91
C PHE A 213 10.14 2.63 13.18
N MET A 214 11.12 2.68 12.28
CA MET A 214 11.42 1.61 11.34
C MET A 214 12.40 0.61 11.96
N VAL A 215 11.98 -0.63 12.12
CA VAL A 215 12.79 -1.72 12.68
C VAL A 215 12.82 -2.91 11.73
N TYR A 216 11.70 -3.20 11.08
CA TYR A 216 11.50 -4.39 10.28
C TYR A 216 11.52 -4.08 8.79
N PRO A 217 11.94 -5.02 7.92
CA PRO A 217 11.81 -4.86 6.49
C PRO A 217 10.34 -4.93 6.05
N ASN A 218 10.05 -4.31 4.92
CA ASN A 218 8.87 -4.62 4.15
C ASN A 218 9.10 -5.97 3.47
N LEU A 219 8.13 -6.87 3.57
CA LEU A 219 8.16 -8.20 2.96
C LEU A 219 7.00 -8.32 1.99
N THR A 220 7.30 -8.74 0.77
CA THR A 220 6.28 -9.00 -0.24
C THR A 220 6.57 -10.36 -0.87
N PHE A 221 5.53 -11.14 -1.07
CA PHE A 221 5.63 -12.46 -1.67
C PHE A 221 5.34 -12.36 -3.17
N ALA A 222 6.23 -12.90 -3.98
CA ALA A 222 6.12 -12.92 -5.43
C ALA A 222 6.34 -14.36 -5.93
N GLU A 223 5.25 -15.06 -6.20
CA GLU A 223 5.25 -16.49 -6.53
C GLU A 223 5.91 -17.31 -5.40
N THR A 224 7.14 -17.79 -5.61
CA THR A 224 7.91 -18.56 -4.63
C THR A 224 9.01 -17.75 -3.96
N ASP A 225 9.25 -16.53 -4.43
CA ASP A 225 10.30 -15.65 -3.95
C ASP A 225 9.75 -14.65 -2.92
N VAL A 226 10.61 -14.20 -2.01
CA VAL A 226 10.32 -13.11 -1.10
C VAL A 226 11.15 -11.90 -1.47
N ILE A 227 10.48 -10.77 -1.68
CA ILE A 227 11.13 -9.48 -1.90
C ILE A 227 11.20 -8.76 -0.56
N THR A 228 12.40 -8.31 -0.20
CA THR A 228 12.62 -7.54 1.03
C THR A 228 13.13 -6.15 0.70
N ALA A 229 12.57 -5.14 1.38
CA ALA A 229 13.01 -3.76 1.30
C ALA A 229 13.03 -3.15 2.70
N PHE A 230 14.20 -2.73 3.18
CA PHE A 230 14.27 -2.02 4.44
C PHE A 230 13.74 -0.60 4.27
N PRO A 231 12.85 -0.10 5.16
CA PRO A 231 12.24 1.21 4.97
C PRO A 231 13.22 2.38 5.09
N TYR A 232 14.45 2.12 5.54
CA TYR A 232 15.52 3.11 5.68
C TYR A 232 16.66 2.97 4.66
N GLN A 233 16.52 2.03 3.70
CA GLN A 233 17.55 1.77 2.68
C GLN A 233 16.93 1.69 1.28
N ALA A 234 17.65 2.18 0.29
CA ALA A 234 17.24 2.07 -1.10
C ALA A 234 17.43 0.66 -1.69
N ALA A 235 18.16 -0.20 -1.00
CA ALA A 235 18.42 -1.57 -1.44
C ALA A 235 17.16 -2.43 -1.38
N VAL A 236 16.97 -3.22 -2.44
CA VAL A 236 15.92 -4.24 -2.53
C VAL A 236 16.58 -5.58 -2.70
N SER A 237 16.15 -6.59 -1.97
CA SER A 237 16.67 -7.94 -2.06
C SER A 237 15.58 -8.93 -2.45
N ARG A 238 15.95 -9.92 -3.25
CA ARG A 238 15.13 -11.08 -3.52
C ARG A 238 15.73 -12.29 -2.82
N ILE A 239 14.90 -13.06 -2.14
CA ILE A 239 15.23 -14.34 -1.55
C ILE A 239 14.44 -15.38 -2.32
N SER A 240 15.12 -16.30 -3.02
CA SER A 240 14.48 -17.41 -3.72
C SER A 240 13.99 -18.47 -2.72
N ALA A 241 13.09 -19.35 -3.15
CA ALA A 241 12.67 -20.52 -2.35
C ALA A 241 13.85 -21.42 -1.93
N GLY A 242 14.98 -21.37 -2.63
CA GLY A 242 16.22 -22.05 -2.27
C GLY A 242 17.08 -21.34 -1.23
N GLY A 243 16.68 -20.14 -0.80
CA GLY A 243 17.44 -19.30 0.14
C GLY A 243 18.54 -18.47 -0.51
N ASP A 244 18.69 -18.50 -1.84
CA ASP A 244 19.66 -17.68 -2.55
C ASP A 244 19.22 -16.21 -2.52
N VAL A 245 20.14 -15.32 -2.18
CA VAL A 245 19.88 -13.89 -2.06
C VAL A 245 20.49 -13.12 -3.23
N THR A 246 19.64 -12.37 -3.92
CA THR A 246 20.06 -11.37 -4.91
C THR A 246 19.71 -10.00 -4.37
N SER A 247 20.72 -9.17 -4.12
CA SER A 247 20.53 -7.78 -3.68
C SER A 247 20.81 -6.85 -4.85
N GLN A 248 19.91 -5.88 -5.01
CA GLN A 248 20.10 -4.78 -5.94
C GLN A 248 20.22 -3.50 -5.12
N THR A 249 21.40 -2.90 -5.16
CA THR A 249 21.60 -1.56 -4.58
C THR A 249 21.48 -0.57 -5.71
N ALA A 250 20.29 -0.04 -5.92
CA ALA A 250 20.08 1.04 -6.86
C ALA A 250 19.96 2.35 -6.06
N PRO A 251 20.93 3.26 -6.13
CA PRO A 251 20.73 4.59 -5.60
C PRO A 251 19.58 5.26 -6.33
N MET A 252 18.68 5.90 -5.60
CA MET A 252 17.67 6.74 -6.23
C MET A 252 18.34 7.95 -6.87
N LYS A 253 18.04 8.19 -8.14
CA LYS A 253 18.53 9.38 -8.86
C LYS A 253 17.85 10.66 -8.38
N LEU A 254 16.56 10.55 -8.03
CA LEU A 254 15.74 11.68 -7.59
C LEU A 254 15.98 12.06 -6.12
N MET A 255 16.48 11.12 -5.32
CA MET A 255 16.70 11.33 -3.90
C MET A 255 17.97 10.60 -3.46
N MET A 256 19.00 11.36 -3.08
CA MET A 256 20.34 10.84 -2.78
C MET A 256 20.54 10.42 -1.31
N ALA A 257 19.52 10.57 -0.45
CA ALA A 257 19.66 10.37 0.98
C ALA A 257 19.14 9.00 1.42
N GLU A 258 19.96 8.27 2.15
CA GLU A 258 19.52 7.18 3.00
C GLU A 258 19.06 7.75 4.36
N CYS A 259 18.24 6.96 5.09
CA CYS A 259 17.79 7.36 6.40
C CYS A 259 18.95 7.39 7.40
N GLY A 260 19.09 8.51 8.10
CA GLY A 260 20.09 8.67 9.15
C GLY A 260 19.82 7.80 10.38
N GLU A 261 20.86 7.60 11.20
CA GLU A 261 20.70 6.97 12.50
C GLU A 261 19.77 7.79 13.40
N CYS A 262 18.98 7.14 14.23
CA CYS A 262 18.05 7.75 15.15
C CYS A 262 18.45 7.49 16.59
N ALA A 263 18.56 8.56 17.37
CA ALA A 263 18.59 8.43 18.82
C ALA A 263 17.21 7.88 19.31
N PRO A 264 17.19 7.00 20.30
CA PRO A 264 15.97 6.32 20.74
C PRO A 264 15.03 7.19 21.60
N ASP A 265 15.08 8.52 21.49
CA ASP A 265 14.12 9.39 22.19
C ASP A 265 12.76 9.34 21.49
N PRO A 266 11.70 8.86 22.17
CA PRO A 266 10.37 8.80 21.59
C PRO A 266 9.83 10.14 21.07
N ASN A 267 10.25 11.26 21.64
CA ASN A 267 9.81 12.59 21.20
C ASN A 267 10.45 13.01 19.87
N GLU A 268 11.59 12.43 19.53
CA GLU A 268 12.32 12.72 18.29
C GLU A 268 11.90 11.79 17.14
N LEU A 269 11.23 10.68 17.44
CA LEU A 269 10.89 9.67 16.43
C LEU A 269 10.06 10.23 15.28
N MET A 270 9.09 11.09 15.58
CA MET A 270 8.22 11.69 14.57
C MET A 270 9.04 12.65 13.68
N TRP A 271 9.88 13.50 14.27
CA TRP A 271 10.73 14.42 13.52
C TRP A 271 11.73 13.66 12.65
N HIS A 272 12.39 12.66 13.22
CA HIS A 272 13.28 11.80 12.47
C HIS A 272 12.58 11.16 11.26
N SER A 273 11.34 10.68 11.45
CA SER A 273 10.57 10.11 10.37
C SER A 273 10.26 11.10 9.25
N LEU A 274 10.09 12.38 9.57
CA LEU A 274 9.82 13.42 8.58
C LEU A 274 11.09 13.94 7.89
N GLU A 275 12.21 13.93 8.58
CA GLU A 275 13.50 14.37 8.05
C GLU A 275 14.17 13.35 7.12
N ASN A 276 13.69 12.10 7.14
CA ASN A 276 14.32 11.01 6.44
C ASN A 276 13.38 10.35 5.40
N PRO A 277 13.93 9.73 4.34
CA PRO A 277 13.15 8.97 3.39
C PRO A 277 12.62 7.68 4.01
N HIS A 278 11.46 7.23 3.51
CA HIS A 278 10.89 5.92 3.82
C HIS A 278 10.65 5.14 2.53
N PHE A 279 11.27 3.97 2.43
CA PHE A 279 11.10 3.05 1.32
C PHE A 279 10.00 2.04 1.67
N GLY A 280 8.91 2.08 0.94
CA GLY A 280 7.78 1.16 1.13
C GLY A 280 8.03 -0.25 0.59
N GLU A 281 6.98 -1.07 0.62
CA GLU A 281 7.01 -2.40 0.01
C GLU A 281 7.28 -2.35 -1.49
N VAL A 282 7.87 -3.43 -2.01
CA VAL A 282 8.09 -3.64 -3.45
C VAL A 282 7.11 -4.69 -3.94
N VAL A 283 6.07 -4.29 -4.64
CA VAL A 283 4.96 -5.15 -5.05
C VAL A 283 5.07 -5.53 -6.51
N TRP A 284 4.84 -6.81 -6.83
CA TRP A 284 4.74 -7.30 -8.19
C TRP A 284 3.39 -6.92 -8.81
N LEU A 285 3.43 -6.33 -10.00
CA LEU A 285 2.26 -5.95 -10.79
C LEU A 285 2.17 -6.90 -12.01
N PRO A 286 1.36 -7.96 -11.93
CA PRO A 286 1.41 -9.05 -12.91
C PRO A 286 1.00 -8.63 -14.32
N GLU A 287 0.08 -7.70 -14.50
CA GLU A 287 -0.36 -7.23 -15.82
C GLU A 287 0.66 -6.25 -16.43
N ALA A 288 1.33 -5.46 -15.61
CA ALA A 288 2.42 -4.59 -16.06
C ALA A 288 3.74 -5.36 -16.29
N GLY A 289 3.91 -6.52 -15.66
CA GLY A 289 5.17 -7.27 -15.69
C GLY A 289 6.34 -6.58 -14.97
N LEU A 290 6.03 -5.75 -13.98
CA LEU A 290 6.95 -4.85 -13.29
C LEU A 290 6.76 -4.94 -11.77
N TYR A 291 7.80 -4.55 -11.02
CA TYR A 291 7.67 -4.25 -9.60
C TYR A 291 7.52 -2.75 -9.40
N ALA A 292 6.76 -2.36 -8.40
CA ALA A 292 6.57 -0.96 -8.01
C ALA A 292 6.81 -0.75 -6.52
N GLN A 293 7.39 0.39 -6.17
CA GLN A 293 7.67 0.81 -4.79
C GLN A 293 7.31 2.27 -4.61
N ILE A 294 6.53 2.57 -3.57
CA ILE A 294 6.31 3.96 -3.13
C ILE A 294 7.43 4.33 -2.15
N VAL A 295 7.99 5.51 -2.35
CA VAL A 295 8.98 6.08 -1.44
C VAL A 295 8.49 7.45 -0.98
N LEU A 296 8.48 7.65 0.33
CA LEU A 296 8.18 8.95 0.92
C LEU A 296 9.47 9.72 1.11
N GLY A 297 9.54 10.90 0.52
CA GLY A 297 10.68 11.79 0.67
C GLY A 297 10.74 12.48 2.03
N PRO A 298 11.87 13.09 2.38
CA PRO A 298 11.96 13.95 3.54
C PRO A 298 11.09 15.19 3.37
N THR A 299 10.58 15.72 4.47
CA THR A 299 9.80 16.96 4.52
C THR A 299 10.72 18.13 4.90
N ASN A 300 10.52 19.29 4.30
CA ASN A 300 11.16 20.52 4.80
C ASN A 300 10.48 20.94 6.11
N LEU A 301 11.23 20.92 7.19
CA LEU A 301 10.73 21.23 8.53
C LEU A 301 10.99 22.69 8.96
N GLU A 302 11.59 23.51 8.09
CA GLU A 302 11.88 24.92 8.43
C GLU A 302 10.57 25.67 8.74
N GLY A 303 10.50 26.22 9.96
CA GLY A 303 9.31 26.92 10.45
C GLY A 303 8.11 26.04 10.79
N ARG A 304 8.25 24.72 10.81
CA ARG A 304 7.20 23.77 11.18
C ARG A 304 7.24 23.49 12.69
N GLU A 305 6.10 23.66 13.35
CA GLU A 305 5.92 23.39 14.77
C GLU A 305 5.12 22.11 15.04
N ASP A 306 4.34 21.68 14.05
CA ASP A 306 3.44 20.53 14.16
C ASP A 306 3.89 19.44 13.19
N PRO A 307 4.46 18.33 13.68
CA PRO A 307 4.93 17.25 12.84
C PRO A 307 3.80 16.53 12.10
N GLN A 308 2.59 16.46 12.68
CA GLN A 308 1.46 15.83 12.03
C GLN A 308 1.03 16.61 10.79
N LYS A 309 0.97 17.95 10.90
CA LYS A 309 0.69 18.80 9.72
C LYS A 309 1.81 18.74 8.69
N ALA A 310 3.06 18.72 9.14
CA ALA A 310 4.20 18.61 8.25
C ALA A 310 4.22 17.31 7.45
N SER A 311 3.69 16.22 8.01
CA SER A 311 3.62 14.93 7.33
C SER A 311 2.76 14.94 6.07
N PHE A 312 1.70 15.75 6.03
CA PHE A 312 0.83 15.85 4.85
C PHE A 312 1.48 16.56 3.65
N ASP A 313 2.61 17.22 3.86
CA ASP A 313 3.39 17.93 2.82
C ASP A 313 4.57 17.08 2.30
N ARG A 314 4.59 15.78 2.57
CA ARG A 314 5.64 14.88 2.08
C ARG A 314 5.56 14.71 0.58
N ASN A 315 6.72 14.64 -0.06
CA ASN A 315 6.85 14.18 -1.43
C ASN A 315 6.68 12.67 -1.50
N PHE A 316 5.93 12.24 -2.49
CA PHE A 316 5.82 10.85 -2.88
C PHE A 316 6.65 10.61 -4.13
N TYR A 317 7.39 9.52 -4.14
CA TYR A 317 8.12 9.05 -5.31
C TYR A 317 7.68 7.64 -5.66
N LEU A 318 7.70 7.34 -6.94
CA LEU A 318 7.51 6.00 -7.46
C LEU A 318 8.83 5.48 -8.00
N ARG A 319 9.21 4.29 -7.58
CA ARG A 319 10.27 3.49 -8.22
C ARG A 319 9.64 2.29 -8.89
N VAL A 320 10.09 2.00 -10.11
CA VAL A 320 9.65 0.84 -10.87
C VAL A 320 10.86 0.01 -11.25
N PHE A 321 10.71 -1.30 -11.12
CA PHE A 321 11.79 -2.25 -11.39
C PHE A 321 11.33 -3.29 -12.43
N ASP A 322 12.26 -3.78 -13.22
CA ASP A 322 12.05 -4.96 -14.05
C ASP A 322 11.99 -6.26 -13.20
N ARG A 323 11.79 -7.40 -13.87
CA ARG A 323 11.79 -8.71 -13.19
C ARG A 323 13.11 -9.05 -12.49
N ASN A 324 14.22 -8.44 -12.88
CA ASN A 324 15.52 -8.65 -12.27
C ASN A 324 15.84 -7.64 -11.16
N LEU A 325 14.85 -6.83 -10.75
CA LEU A 325 14.98 -5.75 -9.79
C LEU A 325 15.91 -4.61 -10.24
N ASN A 326 16.17 -4.46 -11.55
CA ASN A 326 16.82 -3.26 -12.05
C ASN A 326 15.82 -2.10 -12.08
N THR A 327 16.23 -0.93 -11.59
CA THR A 327 15.39 0.27 -11.66
C THR A 327 15.21 0.71 -13.12
N VAL A 328 13.98 0.71 -13.61
CA VAL A 328 13.62 1.12 -14.98
C VAL A 328 12.96 2.50 -15.03
N MET A 329 12.36 2.94 -13.91
CA MET A 329 11.75 4.27 -13.81
C MET A 329 11.81 4.78 -12.37
N GLU A 330 12.02 6.08 -12.25
CA GLU A 330 11.81 6.85 -11.01
C GLU A 330 11.03 8.12 -11.36
N THR A 331 9.98 8.40 -10.61
CA THR A 331 9.10 9.56 -10.86
C THR A 331 8.76 10.24 -9.55
N ASP A 332 8.84 11.57 -9.56
CA ASP A 332 8.31 12.42 -8.48
C ASP A 332 6.80 12.59 -8.70
N LEU A 333 6.00 12.13 -7.74
CA LEU A 333 4.55 12.22 -7.74
C LEU A 333 4.03 13.53 -7.11
N GLY A 334 4.94 14.32 -6.53
CA GLY A 334 4.67 15.61 -5.90
C GLY A 334 4.43 15.53 -4.40
N ALA A 335 4.45 16.71 -3.78
CA ALA A 335 4.14 16.91 -2.37
C ALA A 335 2.68 17.32 -2.18
N GLY A 336 2.12 17.01 -1.01
CA GLY A 336 0.79 17.48 -0.60
C GLY A 336 -0.38 16.97 -1.42
N ARG A 337 -0.16 16.04 -2.36
CA ARG A 337 -1.21 15.49 -3.22
C ARG A 337 -1.94 14.32 -2.57
N PHE A 338 -1.20 13.45 -1.90
CA PHE A 338 -1.73 12.24 -1.26
C PHE A 338 -1.51 12.32 0.24
N SER A 339 -2.45 11.74 1.00
CA SER A 339 -2.25 11.61 2.43
C SER A 339 -1.25 10.50 2.73
N PRO A 340 -0.21 10.75 3.53
CA PRO A 340 0.66 9.69 4.01
C PRO A 340 -0.07 8.72 4.96
N TYR A 341 -1.22 9.13 5.51
CA TYR A 341 -2.07 8.31 6.39
C TYR A 341 -3.29 7.74 5.65
N GLY A 342 -3.63 8.28 4.48
CA GLY A 342 -4.78 7.87 3.69
C GLY A 342 -4.58 6.55 2.95
N GLY A 343 -3.33 6.06 2.92
CA GLY A 343 -3.02 4.80 2.29
C GLY A 343 -3.04 4.81 0.76
N TRP A 344 -2.54 3.74 0.24
CA TRP A 344 -2.60 3.38 -1.18
C TRP A 344 -2.77 1.87 -1.27
N PHE A 345 -3.13 1.38 -2.43
CA PHE A 345 -3.17 -0.04 -2.73
C PHE A 345 -2.68 -0.32 -4.15
N PHE A 346 -2.15 -1.51 -4.35
CA PHE A 346 -1.68 -1.93 -5.66
C PHE A 346 -2.79 -2.63 -6.43
N THR A 347 -2.75 -2.45 -7.75
CA THR A 347 -3.59 -3.15 -8.71
C THR A 347 -2.70 -4.02 -9.60
N PRO A 348 -3.23 -4.98 -10.35
CA PRO A 348 -2.40 -5.82 -11.22
C PRO A 348 -1.58 -5.04 -12.25
N ASP A 349 -1.98 -3.82 -12.58
CA ASP A 349 -1.40 -2.95 -13.59
C ASP A 349 -0.85 -1.62 -13.02
N GLY A 350 -0.97 -1.37 -11.70
CA GLY A 350 -0.54 -0.07 -11.17
C GLY A 350 -0.80 0.16 -9.68
N ILE A 351 -1.06 1.42 -9.34
CA ILE A 351 -1.20 1.87 -7.96
C ILE A 351 -2.38 2.84 -7.87
N CYS A 352 -3.18 2.68 -6.83
CA CYS A 352 -4.26 3.60 -6.49
C CYS A 352 -3.96 4.33 -5.18
N PHE A 353 -4.23 5.63 -5.14
CA PHE A 353 -4.08 6.48 -3.97
C PHE A 353 -5.42 7.09 -3.60
N TYR A 354 -5.76 7.10 -2.32
CA TYR A 354 -6.89 7.88 -1.85
C TYR A 354 -6.57 9.37 -1.86
N GLY A 355 -7.52 10.19 -2.33
CA GLY A 355 -7.36 11.64 -2.48
C GLY A 355 -7.61 12.44 -1.20
N ASP A 356 -7.65 11.80 -0.03
CA ASP A 356 -7.92 12.40 1.26
C ASP A 356 -6.63 13.03 1.85
N ASN A 357 -6.28 14.22 1.37
CA ASN A 357 -5.19 15.00 1.98
C ASN A 357 -5.74 16.31 2.53
N PRO A 358 -5.67 16.57 3.85
CA PRO A 358 -6.21 17.78 4.47
C PRO A 358 -5.62 19.10 3.97
N LEU A 359 -4.49 19.07 3.27
CA LEU A 359 -3.91 20.28 2.64
C LEU A 359 -4.60 20.66 1.34
N THR A 360 -5.18 19.68 0.65
CA THR A 360 -5.81 19.86 -0.67
C THR A 360 -7.31 19.59 -0.63
N ASP A 361 -7.76 18.69 0.23
CA ASP A 361 -9.17 18.41 0.44
C ASP A 361 -9.71 19.30 1.57
N THR A 362 -10.47 20.30 1.20
CA THR A 362 -11.15 21.22 2.14
C THR A 362 -12.63 20.90 2.26
N SER A 363 -13.12 19.80 1.70
CA SER A 363 -14.51 19.41 1.79
C SER A 363 -14.86 19.03 3.24
N THR A 364 -15.88 19.68 3.77
CA THR A 364 -16.52 19.30 5.05
C THR A 364 -17.83 18.56 4.83
N ASP A 365 -18.13 18.21 3.59
CA ASP A 365 -19.37 17.51 3.23
C ASP A 365 -19.16 16.00 3.48
N GLU A 366 -19.87 15.45 4.45
CA GLU A 366 -19.87 14.01 4.77
C GLU A 366 -20.39 13.15 3.60
N ASN A 367 -21.04 13.75 2.62
CA ASN A 367 -21.49 13.09 1.41
C ASN A 367 -20.55 13.31 0.20
N ALA A 368 -19.40 13.92 0.41
CA ALA A 368 -18.42 14.06 -0.67
C ALA A 368 -18.03 12.69 -1.22
N PRO A 369 -17.80 12.57 -2.53
CA PRO A 369 -17.34 11.32 -3.12
C PRO A 369 -15.94 10.97 -2.61
N THR A 370 -15.66 9.68 -2.45
CA THR A 370 -14.29 9.20 -2.25
C THR A 370 -13.54 9.32 -3.57
N ILE A 371 -12.43 10.05 -3.55
CA ILE A 371 -11.57 10.23 -4.73
C ILE A 371 -10.45 9.20 -4.68
N ILE A 372 -10.26 8.48 -5.79
CA ILE A 372 -9.15 7.55 -5.97
C ILE A 372 -8.37 7.99 -7.22
N TYR A 373 -7.09 8.31 -7.04
CA TYR A 373 -6.16 8.53 -8.14
C TYR A 373 -5.51 7.22 -8.51
N ARG A 374 -5.69 6.80 -9.76
CA ARG A 374 -5.10 5.56 -10.30
C ARG A 374 -3.92 5.90 -11.21
N LEU A 375 -2.79 5.28 -10.96
CA LEU A 375 -1.61 5.31 -11.80
C LEU A 375 -1.43 3.93 -12.44
N THR A 376 -1.68 3.82 -13.73
CA THR A 376 -1.45 2.59 -14.50
C THR A 376 -0.05 2.62 -15.11
N LEU A 377 0.67 1.52 -14.99
CA LEU A 377 1.98 1.30 -15.58
C LEU A 377 1.86 0.38 -16.79
N GLN A 378 2.48 0.76 -17.87
CA GLN A 378 2.55 -0.06 -19.08
C GLN A 378 4.01 -0.35 -19.41
N SER A 379 4.33 -1.61 -19.60
CA SER A 379 5.64 -2.00 -20.13
C SER A 379 5.85 -1.30 -21.48
N ALA A 380 7.05 -0.79 -21.70
CA ALA A 380 7.43 -0.39 -23.06
C ALA A 380 7.67 -1.67 -23.85
N ASP A 381 6.82 -1.96 -24.84
CA ASP A 381 6.96 -3.06 -25.78
C ASP A 381 8.23 -2.92 -26.66
#